data_0684349f4bc433b47bb15da2f0500732
#
_entry.id   0684349f4bc433b47bb15da2f0500732
#
_cell.length_a   1.000
_cell.length_b   1.000
_cell.length_c   1.000
_cell.angle_alpha   90.00
_cell.angle_beta   90.00
_cell.angle_gamma   90.00
#
_symmetry.space_group_name_H-M   'P 1'
#
loop_
_entity.id
_entity.type
_entity.pdbx_description
1 polymer ?
#
loop_
_entity_poly.entity_id
_entity_poly.type
_entity_poly.pdbx_seq_one_letter_code
_entity_poly.pdbx_strand_id
1 'polypeptide(L)'
;MPGAIYHVILRGNARQDIFSDDKDRYRFYEILQISCERFHHRIHAFCLMTNHLHMEIRVGEIPLSRIMQNVSLRYTQWFNWRHKKSGHLFQGRYKAVMVDADAYLLELAAYIHLNPVRAHITDLPEKYRWSSHRAYLGNESLSWLETNCILSQFSTNIRKARMKFTEFVGERMAEGRREAFHGENNVDSRIFGDDDFIYDVLEEADFLPEQKPDVNTVVAAVKRLYDITDDCLSAQNRERRLCEARGLAAWATLELSGGKLTELARKLGREPSTLTCAVRRIEKRLGRDPFLDDKMERLRCDLLKSSYQVLTA
;
A
#
# COMPACT_ATOMS: atom_id res chain seq x y z
N MET A 1 2.85 4.58 8.53
CA MET A 1 4.19 4.35 9.10
C MET A 1 5.00 3.59 8.07
N PRO A 2 6.17 4.11 7.63
CA PRO A 2 7.11 3.37 6.79
C PRO A 2 7.59 2.09 7.49
N GLY A 3 7.75 1.01 6.73
CA GLY A 3 8.18 -0.29 7.28
C GLY A 3 7.07 -1.11 7.95
N ALA A 4 5.93 -0.52 8.26
CA ALA A 4 4.83 -1.22 8.92
C ALA A 4 4.25 -2.35 8.07
N ILE A 5 3.83 -3.43 8.73
CA ILE A 5 3.16 -4.57 8.11
C ILE A 5 1.66 -4.49 8.37
N TYR A 6 0.89 -4.78 7.35
CA TYR A 6 -0.56 -4.75 7.41
C TYR A 6 -1.17 -6.05 6.89
N HIS A 7 -2.14 -6.56 7.62
CA HIS A 7 -3.12 -7.50 7.08
C HIS A 7 -4.20 -6.69 6.34
N VAL A 8 -4.25 -6.85 5.04
CA VAL A 8 -5.20 -6.16 4.16
C VAL A 8 -6.28 -7.11 3.69
N ILE A 9 -7.53 -6.69 3.82
CA ILE A 9 -8.71 -7.45 3.35
C ILE A 9 -9.48 -6.56 2.38
N LEU A 10 -9.75 -7.08 1.18
CA LEU A 10 -10.61 -6.46 0.18
C LEU A 10 -11.77 -7.41 -0.13
N ARG A 11 -12.99 -6.92 -0.07
CA ARG A 11 -14.20 -7.74 -0.29
C ARG A 11 -15.08 -7.16 -1.38
N GLY A 12 -15.71 -8.02 -2.15
CA GLY A 12 -16.68 -7.65 -3.16
C GLY A 12 -17.93 -7.00 -2.57
N ASN A 13 -18.48 -6.00 -3.28
CA ASN A 13 -19.71 -5.32 -2.89
C ASN A 13 -20.86 -6.35 -2.79
N ALA A 14 -21.65 -6.25 -1.74
CA ALA A 14 -22.72 -7.23 -1.44
C ALA A 14 -22.23 -8.72 -1.48
N ARG A 15 -20.94 -8.95 -1.17
CA ARG A 15 -20.26 -10.25 -1.25
C ARG A 15 -20.21 -10.86 -2.65
N GLN A 16 -20.38 -10.05 -3.70
CA GLN A 16 -20.24 -10.52 -5.08
C GLN A 16 -18.83 -11.04 -5.37
N ASP A 17 -18.73 -11.89 -6.38
CA ASP A 17 -17.45 -12.40 -6.86
C ASP A 17 -16.62 -11.25 -7.46
N ILE A 18 -15.35 -11.17 -7.04
CA ILE A 18 -14.36 -10.25 -7.57
C ILE A 18 -13.40 -10.95 -8.54
N PHE A 19 -13.45 -12.27 -8.61
CA PHE A 19 -12.75 -13.09 -9.58
C PHE A 19 -13.73 -14.11 -10.17
N SER A 20 -14.11 -13.93 -11.42
CA SER A 20 -15.02 -14.82 -12.12
C SER A 20 -14.29 -16.00 -12.75
N ASP A 21 -13.02 -15.82 -13.12
CA ASP A 21 -12.17 -16.85 -13.71
C ASP A 21 -10.68 -16.61 -13.45
N ASP A 22 -9.83 -17.45 -14.03
CA ASP A 22 -8.37 -17.38 -13.89
C ASP A 22 -7.77 -16.12 -14.52
N LYS A 23 -8.37 -15.59 -15.61
CA LYS A 23 -7.89 -14.36 -16.26
C LYS A 23 -8.01 -13.15 -15.34
N ASP A 24 -9.06 -13.11 -14.51
CA ASP A 24 -9.25 -12.07 -13.51
C ASP A 24 -8.12 -12.10 -12.46
N ARG A 25 -7.76 -13.29 -12.00
CA ARG A 25 -6.69 -13.48 -11.01
C ARG A 25 -5.31 -13.17 -11.57
N TYR A 26 -5.03 -13.60 -12.79
CA TYR A 26 -3.76 -13.24 -13.46
C TYR A 26 -3.64 -11.74 -13.67
N ARG A 27 -4.74 -11.08 -14.05
CA ARG A 27 -4.72 -9.62 -14.17
C ARG A 27 -4.48 -8.94 -12.84
N PHE A 28 -5.03 -9.49 -11.76
CA PHE A 28 -4.76 -8.98 -10.43
C PHE A 28 -3.28 -9.13 -10.05
N TYR A 29 -2.64 -10.26 -10.37
CA TYR A 29 -1.20 -10.47 -10.21
C TYR A 29 -0.36 -9.42 -10.95
N GLU A 30 -0.68 -9.15 -12.21
CA GLU A 30 0.01 -8.10 -12.98
C GLU A 30 -0.13 -6.71 -12.33
N ILE A 31 -1.31 -6.39 -11.80
CA ILE A 31 -1.54 -5.13 -11.10
C ILE A 31 -0.73 -5.07 -9.80
N LEU A 32 -0.63 -6.16 -9.05
CA LEU A 32 0.19 -6.25 -7.84
C LEU A 32 1.68 -6.08 -8.18
N GLN A 33 2.18 -6.78 -9.21
CA GLN A 33 3.57 -6.63 -9.66
C GLN A 33 3.90 -5.18 -10.00
N ILE A 34 3.09 -4.54 -10.86
CA ILE A 34 3.28 -3.13 -11.23
C ILE A 34 3.20 -2.22 -9.99
N SER A 35 2.34 -2.55 -9.04
CA SER A 35 2.20 -1.81 -7.79
C SER A 35 3.45 -1.92 -6.91
N CYS A 36 4.02 -3.14 -6.76
CA CYS A 36 5.27 -3.36 -6.03
C CYS A 36 6.43 -2.59 -6.65
N GLU A 37 6.58 -2.66 -7.98
CA GLU A 37 7.61 -1.93 -8.73
C GLU A 37 7.47 -0.40 -8.60
N ARG A 38 6.23 0.09 -8.58
CA ARG A 38 5.93 1.53 -8.57
C ARG A 38 6.04 2.17 -7.20
N PHE A 39 5.56 1.49 -6.17
CA PHE A 39 5.42 2.03 -4.82
C PHE A 39 6.42 1.44 -3.83
N HIS A 40 7.29 0.53 -4.29
CA HIS A 40 8.35 -0.10 -3.50
C HIS A 40 7.86 -0.75 -2.19
N HIS A 41 6.61 -1.21 -2.17
CA HIS A 41 6.09 -2.03 -1.08
C HIS A 41 6.38 -3.51 -1.35
N ARG A 42 6.32 -4.33 -0.32
CA ARG A 42 6.55 -5.78 -0.41
C ARG A 42 5.30 -6.54 -0.01
N ILE A 43 4.98 -7.58 -0.73
CA ILE A 43 3.92 -8.51 -0.38
C ILE A 43 4.57 -9.79 0.11
N HIS A 44 4.29 -10.16 1.36
CA HIS A 44 4.84 -11.37 1.99
C HIS A 44 3.89 -12.55 1.79
N ALA A 45 2.60 -12.39 1.98
CA ALA A 45 1.63 -13.44 1.77
C ALA A 45 0.35 -12.91 1.11
N PHE A 46 -0.35 -13.76 0.39
CA PHE A 46 -1.68 -13.46 -0.14
C PHE A 46 -2.54 -14.71 -0.32
N CYS A 47 -3.86 -14.51 -0.36
CA CYS A 47 -4.84 -15.49 -0.77
C CYS A 47 -6.00 -14.80 -1.50
N LEU A 48 -6.22 -15.16 -2.78
CA LEU A 48 -7.29 -14.62 -3.62
C LEU A 48 -8.50 -15.57 -3.56
N MET A 49 -9.41 -15.33 -2.64
CA MET A 49 -10.69 -16.04 -2.57
C MET A 49 -11.65 -15.53 -3.65
N THR A 50 -12.74 -16.20 -3.93
CA THR A 50 -13.64 -15.84 -5.03
C THR A 50 -14.22 -14.42 -4.89
N ASN A 51 -14.67 -14.03 -3.69
CA ASN A 51 -15.36 -12.78 -3.41
C ASN A 51 -14.60 -11.84 -2.47
N HIS A 52 -13.41 -12.20 -2.04
CA HIS A 52 -12.53 -11.37 -1.22
C HIS A 52 -11.07 -11.83 -1.36
N LEU A 53 -10.16 -11.04 -0.82
CA LEU A 53 -8.75 -11.42 -0.76
C LEU A 53 -8.13 -10.98 0.56
N HIS A 54 -7.07 -11.67 0.92
CA HIS A 54 -6.19 -11.34 2.03
C HIS A 54 -4.79 -11.11 1.52
N MET A 55 -4.10 -10.10 2.06
CA MET A 55 -2.68 -9.82 1.75
C MET A 55 -1.96 -9.38 3.01
N GLU A 56 -0.72 -9.80 3.12
CA GLU A 56 0.26 -9.31 4.08
C GLU A 56 1.21 -8.38 3.35
N ILE A 57 1.14 -7.08 3.65
CA ILE A 57 1.86 -6.03 2.93
C ILE A 57 2.74 -5.26 3.89
N ARG A 58 4.06 -5.20 3.59
CA ARG A 58 4.98 -4.23 4.21
C ARG A 58 5.05 -2.99 3.34
N VAL A 59 4.68 -1.85 3.88
CA VAL A 59 4.79 -0.58 3.17
C VAL A 59 6.20 -0.02 3.27
N GLY A 60 6.62 0.69 2.21
CA GLY A 60 7.79 1.56 2.24
C GLY A 60 7.37 2.98 2.64
N GLU A 61 7.94 3.95 1.95
CA GLU A 61 7.62 5.37 2.15
C GLU A 61 6.20 5.75 1.72
N ILE A 62 5.63 5.03 0.76
CA ILE A 62 4.30 5.32 0.23
C ILE A 62 3.23 4.69 1.13
N PRO A 63 2.25 5.47 1.63
CA PRO A 63 1.25 4.97 2.56
C PRO A 63 0.35 3.90 1.91
N LEU A 64 -0.09 2.93 2.72
CA LEU A 64 -0.96 1.84 2.30
C LEU A 64 -2.22 2.33 1.57
N SER A 65 -2.77 3.46 2.00
CA SER A 65 -3.97 4.05 1.39
C SER A 65 -3.79 4.37 -0.09
N ARG A 66 -2.60 4.85 -0.47
CA ARG A 66 -2.27 5.17 -1.85
C ARG A 66 -2.07 3.91 -2.69
N ILE A 67 -1.38 2.92 -2.13
CA ILE A 67 -1.16 1.61 -2.76
C ILE A 67 -2.52 0.96 -3.07
N MET A 68 -3.36 0.84 -2.05
CA MET A 68 -4.65 0.17 -2.17
C MET A 68 -5.65 0.91 -3.04
N GLN A 69 -5.64 2.26 -3.03
CA GLN A 69 -6.42 3.07 -3.97
C GLN A 69 -6.04 2.75 -5.42
N ASN A 70 -4.73 2.67 -5.71
CA ASN A 70 -4.24 2.38 -7.06
C ASN A 70 -4.62 0.97 -7.52
N VAL A 71 -4.37 -0.04 -6.67
CA VAL A 71 -4.68 -1.45 -6.96
C VAL A 71 -6.17 -1.64 -7.19
N SER A 72 -7.00 -1.15 -6.26
CA SER A 72 -8.46 -1.31 -6.32
C SER A 72 -9.06 -0.60 -7.53
N LEU A 73 -8.62 0.64 -7.83
CA LEU A 73 -9.13 1.41 -8.97
C LEU A 73 -8.79 0.72 -10.30
N ARG A 74 -7.53 0.33 -10.49
CA ARG A 74 -7.07 -0.31 -11.74
C ARG A 74 -7.78 -1.64 -11.98
N TYR A 75 -7.92 -2.43 -10.92
CA TYR A 75 -8.62 -3.71 -11.02
C TYR A 75 -10.11 -3.53 -11.30
N THR A 76 -10.81 -2.63 -10.58
CA THR A 76 -12.21 -2.32 -10.80
C THR A 76 -12.48 -1.85 -12.23
N GLN A 77 -11.65 -0.93 -12.76
CA GLN A 77 -11.80 -0.45 -14.13
C GLN A 77 -11.67 -1.57 -15.15
N TRP A 78 -10.65 -2.43 -14.99
CA TRP A 78 -10.44 -3.53 -15.90
C TRP A 78 -11.54 -4.61 -15.77
N PHE A 79 -11.93 -4.99 -14.54
CA PHE A 79 -13.00 -5.95 -14.29
C PHE A 79 -14.33 -5.49 -14.89
N ASN A 80 -14.71 -4.24 -14.65
CA ASN A 80 -15.94 -3.68 -15.18
C ASN A 80 -15.92 -3.62 -16.72
N TRP A 81 -14.80 -3.20 -17.31
CA TRP A 81 -14.63 -3.22 -18.76
C TRP A 81 -14.78 -4.63 -19.33
N ARG A 82 -14.07 -5.61 -18.74
CA ARG A 82 -14.08 -7.01 -19.21
C ARG A 82 -15.46 -7.65 -19.10
N HIS A 83 -16.13 -7.46 -17.98
CA HIS A 83 -17.40 -8.12 -17.66
C HIS A 83 -18.63 -7.25 -18.03
N LYS A 84 -18.44 -6.13 -18.74
CA LYS A 84 -19.50 -5.18 -19.12
C LYS A 84 -20.35 -4.74 -17.92
N LYS A 85 -19.69 -4.56 -16.76
CA LYS A 85 -20.31 -4.09 -15.51
C LYS A 85 -20.03 -2.61 -15.28
N SER A 86 -20.79 -1.98 -14.40
CA SER A 86 -20.58 -0.61 -13.93
C SER A 86 -20.73 -0.53 -12.41
N GLY A 87 -20.24 0.57 -11.81
CA GLY A 87 -20.34 0.79 -10.37
C GLY A 87 -19.21 0.18 -9.57
N HIS A 88 -19.43 0.04 -8.26
CA HIS A 88 -18.42 -0.40 -7.31
C HIS A 88 -18.24 -1.92 -7.31
N LEU A 89 -17.03 -2.38 -7.59
CA LEU A 89 -16.68 -3.81 -7.46
C LEU A 89 -16.49 -4.19 -5.99
N PHE A 90 -15.81 -3.33 -5.21
CA PHE A 90 -15.50 -3.57 -3.82
C PHE A 90 -16.47 -2.89 -2.86
N GLN A 91 -16.68 -3.50 -1.70
CA GLN A 91 -17.50 -2.99 -0.62
C GLN A 91 -16.75 -1.89 0.15
N GLY A 92 -16.87 -0.64 -0.30
CA GLY A 92 -16.19 0.48 0.33
C GLY A 92 -14.67 0.42 0.19
N ARG A 93 -13.97 0.94 1.21
CA ARG A 93 -12.51 0.88 1.31
C ARG A 93 -12.07 -0.50 1.83
N TYR A 94 -10.79 -0.84 1.59
CA TYR A 94 -10.18 -2.02 2.19
C TYR A 94 -10.20 -1.94 3.73
N LYS A 95 -10.20 -3.08 4.41
CA LYS A 95 -9.89 -3.18 5.83
C LYS A 95 -8.40 -3.45 5.96
N ALA A 96 -7.73 -2.78 6.89
CA ALA A 96 -6.33 -3.02 7.22
C ALA A 96 -6.16 -3.06 8.72
N VAL A 97 -5.39 -4.03 9.19
CA VAL A 97 -4.93 -4.14 10.57
C VAL A 97 -3.41 -4.11 10.53
N MET A 98 -2.79 -3.16 11.22
CA MET A 98 -1.34 -3.14 11.42
C MET A 98 -0.98 -4.27 12.38
N VAL A 99 0.06 -5.01 12.05
CA VAL A 99 0.46 -6.21 12.77
C VAL A 99 1.89 -6.04 13.23
N ASP A 100 2.13 -6.37 14.50
CA ASP A 100 3.49 -6.49 15.02
C ASP A 100 4.25 -7.56 14.24
N ALA A 101 5.26 -7.11 13.49
CA ALA A 101 6.02 -7.96 12.60
C ALA A 101 6.87 -8.99 13.35
N ASP A 102 7.43 -8.62 14.48
CA ASP A 102 8.36 -9.46 15.24
C ASP A 102 7.61 -10.62 15.90
N ALA A 103 6.40 -10.34 16.39
CA ALA A 103 5.60 -11.34 17.09
C ALA A 103 4.70 -12.16 16.15
N TYR A 104 4.14 -11.57 15.07
CA TYR A 104 3.01 -12.18 14.37
C TYR A 104 3.17 -12.34 12.85
N LEU A 105 4.31 -11.98 12.26
CA LEU A 105 4.56 -12.11 10.81
C LEU A 105 4.30 -13.54 10.31
N LEU A 106 4.89 -14.54 10.98
CA LEU A 106 4.74 -15.95 10.58
C LEU A 106 3.31 -16.45 10.74
N GLU A 107 2.68 -16.04 11.84
CA GLU A 107 1.32 -16.41 12.18
C GLU A 107 0.31 -15.85 11.17
N LEU A 108 0.52 -14.60 10.73
CA LEU A 108 -0.32 -13.97 9.73
C LEU A 108 -0.16 -14.64 8.36
N ALA A 109 1.08 -14.97 7.95
CA ALA A 109 1.30 -15.70 6.70
C ALA A 109 0.60 -17.06 6.70
N ALA A 110 0.76 -17.85 7.79
CA ALA A 110 0.07 -19.12 7.94
C ALA A 110 -1.46 -18.94 7.95
N TYR A 111 -1.95 -17.93 8.66
CA TYR A 111 -3.37 -17.59 8.68
C TYR A 111 -3.90 -17.30 7.28
N ILE A 112 -3.19 -16.52 6.47
CA ILE A 112 -3.58 -16.17 5.09
C ILE A 112 -3.58 -17.42 4.21
N HIS A 113 -2.57 -18.28 4.31
CA HIS A 113 -2.46 -19.51 3.52
C HIS A 113 -3.55 -20.53 3.83
N LEU A 114 -4.03 -20.58 5.07
CA LEU A 114 -5.08 -21.49 5.51
C LEU A 114 -6.51 -21.00 5.22
N ASN A 115 -6.72 -19.80 4.67
CA ASN A 115 -8.05 -19.29 4.36
C ASN A 115 -8.89 -20.25 3.47
N PRO A 116 -8.35 -20.86 2.39
CA PRO A 116 -9.14 -21.78 1.58
C PRO A 116 -9.47 -23.09 2.29
N VAL A 117 -8.64 -23.53 3.23
CA VAL A 117 -8.92 -24.71 4.06
C VAL A 117 -10.04 -24.39 5.05
N ARG A 118 -9.96 -23.26 5.76
CA ARG A 118 -11.02 -22.79 6.67
C ARG A 118 -12.36 -22.51 5.97
N ALA A 119 -12.31 -22.14 4.71
CA ALA A 119 -13.50 -21.95 3.88
C ALA A 119 -14.01 -23.26 3.25
N HIS A 120 -13.41 -24.41 3.57
CA HIS A 120 -13.73 -25.73 3.03
C HIS A 120 -13.70 -25.82 1.50
N ILE A 121 -12.86 -24.99 0.85
CA ILE A 121 -12.64 -25.01 -0.61
C ILE A 121 -11.65 -26.12 -0.97
N THR A 122 -10.71 -26.39 -0.09
CA THR A 122 -9.70 -27.45 -0.23
C THR A 122 -9.35 -28.01 1.15
N ASP A 123 -8.86 -29.24 1.17
CA ASP A 123 -8.37 -29.94 2.37
C ASP A 123 -6.92 -29.59 2.75
N LEU A 124 -6.13 -29.13 1.78
CA LEU A 124 -4.72 -28.77 1.96
C LEU A 124 -4.41 -27.43 1.28
N PRO A 125 -3.62 -26.54 1.91
CA PRO A 125 -3.35 -25.20 1.38
C PRO A 125 -2.58 -25.23 0.04
N GLU A 126 -1.70 -26.21 -0.19
CA GLU A 126 -0.97 -26.38 -1.46
C GLU A 126 -1.85 -26.72 -2.65
N LYS A 127 -3.05 -27.26 -2.42
CA LYS A 127 -4.01 -27.55 -3.49
C LYS A 127 -4.71 -26.29 -3.99
N TYR A 128 -4.70 -25.21 -3.20
CA TYR A 128 -5.29 -23.95 -3.60
C TYR A 128 -4.29 -23.10 -4.41
N ARG A 129 -4.53 -23.03 -5.71
CA ARG A 129 -3.63 -22.37 -6.66
C ARG A 129 -3.47 -20.85 -6.41
N TRP A 130 -4.49 -20.20 -5.90
CA TRP A 130 -4.57 -18.73 -5.85
C TRP A 130 -4.15 -18.17 -4.48
N SER A 131 -3.11 -18.78 -3.91
CA SER A 131 -2.44 -18.27 -2.71
C SER A 131 -0.93 -18.33 -2.88
N SER A 132 -0.21 -17.54 -2.10
CA SER A 132 1.25 -17.55 -2.07
C SER A 132 1.85 -18.83 -1.48
N HIS A 133 1.05 -19.73 -0.89
CA HIS A 133 1.56 -20.94 -0.23
C HIS A 133 2.46 -21.79 -1.15
N ARG A 134 2.07 -21.95 -2.40
CA ARG A 134 2.85 -22.71 -3.40
C ARG A 134 4.24 -22.13 -3.67
N ALA A 135 4.39 -20.80 -3.60
CA ALA A 135 5.68 -20.14 -3.75
C ALA A 135 6.59 -20.41 -2.54
N TYR A 136 6.02 -20.47 -1.34
CA TYR A 136 6.74 -20.86 -0.12
C TYR A 136 7.26 -22.30 -0.18
N LEU A 137 6.52 -23.20 -0.82
CA LEU A 137 6.97 -24.59 -1.06
C LEU A 137 7.98 -24.71 -2.19
N GLY A 138 8.13 -23.66 -3.02
CA GLY A 138 8.99 -23.67 -4.21
C GLY A 138 8.36 -24.27 -5.44
N ASN A 139 7.05 -24.50 -5.44
CA ASN A 139 6.26 -25.03 -6.54
C ASN A 139 5.78 -23.95 -7.52
N GLU A 140 6.02 -22.67 -7.18
CA GLU A 140 5.68 -21.50 -7.99
C GLU A 140 6.72 -20.40 -7.76
N SER A 141 6.93 -19.54 -8.76
CA SER A 141 7.81 -18.37 -8.65
C SER A 141 7.06 -17.13 -9.08
N LEU A 142 6.93 -16.18 -8.15
CA LEU A 142 6.32 -14.87 -8.36
C LEU A 142 7.37 -13.80 -8.03
N SER A 143 7.88 -13.10 -9.04
CA SER A 143 9.01 -12.16 -8.90
C SER A 143 8.73 -10.99 -7.94
N TRP A 144 7.47 -10.66 -7.73
CA TRP A 144 7.00 -9.58 -6.88
C TRP A 144 6.66 -10.01 -5.44
N LEU A 145 6.72 -11.32 -5.16
CA LEU A 145 6.42 -11.88 -3.83
C LEU A 145 7.72 -12.04 -3.04
N GLU A 146 7.75 -11.51 -1.84
CA GLU A 146 8.88 -11.59 -0.92
C GLU A 146 8.69 -12.74 0.08
N THR A 147 9.28 -13.89 -0.20
CA THR A 147 9.19 -15.09 0.67
C THR A 147 10.38 -15.24 1.61
N ASN A 148 11.54 -14.63 1.29
CA ASN A 148 12.77 -14.85 2.03
C ASN A 148 12.70 -14.28 3.45
N CYS A 149 12.01 -13.16 3.65
CA CYS A 149 11.85 -12.54 4.96
C CYS A 149 11.23 -13.52 5.98
N ILE A 150 10.26 -14.32 5.55
CA ILE A 150 9.60 -15.32 6.39
C ILE A 150 10.40 -16.63 6.44
N LEU A 151 10.84 -17.15 5.29
CA LEU A 151 11.54 -18.43 5.23
C LEU A 151 12.88 -18.41 5.98
N SER A 152 13.59 -17.29 5.98
CA SER A 152 14.86 -17.14 6.69
C SER A 152 14.75 -17.28 8.20
N GLN A 153 13.56 -17.02 8.77
CA GLN A 153 13.31 -17.20 10.21
C GLN A 153 13.28 -18.69 10.62
N PHE A 154 13.02 -19.60 9.67
CA PHE A 154 13.04 -21.04 9.94
C PHE A 154 14.43 -21.67 9.77
N SER A 155 15.20 -21.23 8.77
CA SER A 155 16.55 -21.72 8.50
C SER A 155 17.24 -20.87 7.42
N THR A 156 18.60 -20.83 7.48
CA THR A 156 19.42 -20.28 6.39
C THR A 156 19.44 -21.22 5.17
N ASN A 157 19.17 -22.51 5.35
CA ASN A 157 19.04 -23.47 4.26
C ASN A 157 17.61 -23.46 3.74
N ILE A 158 17.41 -23.09 2.48
CA ILE A 158 16.09 -22.92 1.87
C ILE A 158 15.23 -24.19 1.89
N ARG A 159 15.82 -25.38 1.71
CA ARG A 159 15.06 -26.65 1.74
C ARG A 159 14.56 -26.92 3.16
N LYS A 160 15.40 -26.74 4.18
CA LYS A 160 15.02 -26.86 5.58
C LYS A 160 13.99 -25.81 5.99
N ALA A 161 14.15 -24.57 5.50
CA ALA A 161 13.20 -23.50 5.76
C ALA A 161 11.80 -23.85 5.24
N ARG A 162 11.69 -24.31 3.99
CA ARG A 162 10.42 -24.74 3.38
C ARG A 162 9.77 -25.90 4.13
N MET A 163 10.56 -26.92 4.52
CA MET A 163 10.07 -28.05 5.30
C MET A 163 9.47 -27.58 6.63
N LYS A 164 10.23 -26.78 7.42
CA LYS A 164 9.77 -26.25 8.70
C LYS A 164 8.56 -25.31 8.55
N PHE A 165 8.52 -24.52 7.48
CA PHE A 165 7.34 -23.69 7.18
C PHE A 165 6.11 -24.55 6.90
N THR A 166 6.27 -25.67 6.19
CA THR A 166 5.17 -26.61 5.93
C THR A 166 4.64 -27.22 7.23
N GLU A 167 5.55 -27.66 8.12
CA GLU A 167 5.21 -28.16 9.44
C GLU A 167 4.47 -27.11 10.27
N PHE A 168 5.00 -25.88 10.31
CA PHE A 168 4.41 -24.75 11.01
C PHE A 168 2.98 -24.42 10.55
N VAL A 169 2.73 -24.43 9.24
CA VAL A 169 1.38 -24.21 8.67
C VAL A 169 0.49 -25.43 8.99
N GLY A 170 1.03 -26.64 8.89
CA GLY A 170 0.31 -27.90 9.17
C GLY A 170 -0.23 -27.96 10.60
N GLU A 171 0.57 -27.55 11.60
CA GLU A 171 0.15 -27.50 13.01
C GLU A 171 -1.06 -26.58 13.23
N ARG A 172 -1.23 -25.57 12.38
CA ARG A 172 -2.29 -24.54 12.47
C ARG A 172 -3.54 -24.85 11.64
N MET A 173 -3.57 -26.00 10.95
CA MET A 173 -4.72 -26.38 10.10
C MET A 173 -6.01 -26.54 10.88
N ALA A 174 -5.92 -26.97 12.14
CA ALA A 174 -7.08 -27.14 13.01
C ALA A 174 -7.56 -25.81 13.64
N GLU A 175 -6.79 -24.74 13.51
CA GLU A 175 -7.15 -23.45 14.09
C GLU A 175 -8.31 -22.79 13.31
N GLY A 176 -9.28 -22.29 14.06
CA GLY A 176 -10.41 -21.55 13.52
C GLY A 176 -10.04 -20.14 13.02
N ARG A 177 -11.05 -19.32 12.82
CA ARG A 177 -10.87 -17.89 12.52
C ARG A 177 -10.24 -17.19 13.71
N ARG A 178 -9.16 -16.43 13.48
CA ARG A 178 -8.53 -15.56 14.49
C ARG A 178 -9.10 -14.15 14.36
N GLU A 179 -9.95 -13.76 15.31
CA GLU A 179 -10.64 -12.47 15.32
C GLU A 179 -9.67 -11.28 15.40
N ALA A 180 -8.57 -11.45 16.12
CA ALA A 180 -7.54 -10.44 16.29
C ALA A 180 -6.95 -9.96 14.94
N PHE A 181 -6.71 -10.86 13.98
CA PHE A 181 -6.26 -10.49 12.63
C PHE A 181 -7.31 -9.72 11.80
N HIS A 182 -8.54 -9.69 12.30
CA HIS A 182 -9.61 -8.88 11.72
C HIS A 182 -9.86 -7.57 12.51
N GLY A 183 -9.02 -7.27 13.52
CA GLY A 183 -9.21 -6.13 14.40
C GLY A 183 -10.45 -6.25 15.30
N GLU A 184 -10.93 -7.46 15.52
CA GLU A 184 -12.00 -7.78 16.46
C GLU A 184 -11.34 -8.11 17.81
N ASN A 185 -11.88 -7.59 18.91
CA ASN A 185 -11.34 -7.76 20.27
C ASN A 185 -9.95 -7.14 20.53
N ASN A 186 -9.43 -6.28 19.66
CA ASN A 186 -8.22 -5.52 19.89
C ASN A 186 -8.56 -4.22 20.64
N VAL A 187 -7.60 -3.68 21.39
CA VAL A 187 -7.71 -2.36 22.05
C VAL A 187 -7.97 -1.27 21.00
N ASP A 188 -7.25 -1.30 19.89
CA ASP A 188 -7.58 -0.55 18.67
C ASP A 188 -7.83 -1.54 17.52
N SER A 189 -8.98 -1.46 16.87
CA SER A 189 -9.36 -2.37 15.78
C SER A 189 -8.43 -2.29 14.55
N ARG A 190 -7.52 -1.33 14.53
CA ARG A 190 -6.55 -1.10 13.44
C ARG A 190 -5.16 -1.67 13.74
N ILE A 191 -4.89 -2.07 14.99
CA ILE A 191 -3.56 -2.48 15.46
C ILE A 191 -3.70 -3.85 16.13
N PHE A 192 -2.78 -4.76 15.81
CA PHE A 192 -2.65 -6.06 16.44
C PHE A 192 -1.20 -6.32 16.83
N GLY A 193 -0.94 -6.44 18.11
CA GLY A 193 0.34 -6.65 18.74
C GLY A 193 0.17 -6.84 20.24
N ASP A 194 1.27 -6.95 20.98
CA ASP A 194 1.24 -6.83 22.42
C ASP A 194 1.03 -5.38 22.89
N ASP A 195 0.91 -5.20 24.19
CA ASP A 195 0.59 -3.88 24.79
C ASP A 195 1.71 -2.87 24.52
N ASP A 196 2.99 -3.31 24.54
CA ASP A 196 4.14 -2.45 24.29
C ASP A 196 4.15 -1.99 22.81
N PHE A 197 3.93 -2.88 21.87
CA PHE A 197 3.82 -2.54 20.44
C PHE A 197 2.65 -1.58 20.18
N ILE A 198 1.49 -1.81 20.79
CA ILE A 198 0.33 -0.93 20.65
C ILE A 198 0.67 0.45 21.18
N TYR A 199 1.31 0.53 22.35
CA TYR A 199 1.73 1.79 22.95
C TYR A 199 2.71 2.55 22.06
N ASP A 200 3.77 1.88 21.57
CA ASP A 200 4.78 2.46 20.68
C ASP A 200 4.15 3.01 19.39
N VAL A 201 3.24 2.25 18.78
CA VAL A 201 2.52 2.67 17.56
C VAL A 201 1.63 3.87 17.82
N LEU A 202 0.93 3.91 18.95
CA LEU A 202 0.07 5.05 19.33
C LEU A 202 0.92 6.27 19.68
N GLU A 203 2.02 6.11 20.40
CA GLU A 203 2.96 7.18 20.72
C GLU A 203 3.58 7.75 19.45
N GLU A 204 4.06 6.91 18.53
CA GLU A 204 4.58 7.37 17.23
C GLU A 204 3.50 8.06 16.39
N ALA A 205 2.25 7.60 16.47
CA ALA A 205 1.13 8.26 15.80
C ALA A 205 0.80 9.62 16.40
N ASP A 206 0.93 9.78 17.73
CA ASP A 206 0.74 11.04 18.44
C ASP A 206 1.91 12.01 18.21
N PHE A 207 3.12 11.48 17.95
CA PHE A 207 4.29 12.27 17.52
C PHE A 207 4.26 12.68 16.04
N LEU A 208 3.42 12.06 15.21
CA LEU A 208 3.19 12.59 13.87
C LEU A 208 2.43 13.92 14.03
N PRO A 209 2.95 15.04 13.48
CA PRO A 209 2.33 16.34 13.70
C PRO A 209 0.85 16.28 13.30
N GLU A 210 -0.03 16.64 14.22
CA GLU A 210 -1.49 16.70 13.98
C GLU A 210 -1.85 17.61 12.80
N GLN A 211 -0.92 18.46 12.37
CA GLN A 211 -1.09 19.35 11.24
C GLN A 211 -0.15 18.95 10.11
N LYS A 212 -0.70 18.22 9.14
CA LYS A 212 -0.04 18.12 7.84
C LYS A 212 0.15 19.52 7.26
N PRO A 213 1.29 19.80 6.57
CA PRO A 213 1.51 21.09 5.95
C PRO A 213 0.33 21.48 5.05
N ASP A 214 -0.07 22.74 5.09
CA ASP A 214 -1.11 23.27 4.23
C ASP A 214 -0.58 23.49 2.81
N VAL A 215 -1.45 23.85 1.88
CA VAL A 215 -1.10 24.11 0.48
C VAL A 215 -0.10 25.26 0.36
N ASN A 216 -0.13 26.25 1.26
CA ASN A 216 0.78 27.39 1.22
C ASN A 216 2.20 26.96 1.57
N THR A 217 2.35 26.13 2.59
CA THR A 217 3.62 25.52 2.99
C THR A 217 4.21 24.67 1.87
N VAL A 218 3.39 23.84 1.20
CA VAL A 218 3.83 23.05 0.04
C VAL A 218 4.33 23.95 -1.09
N VAL A 219 3.57 24.99 -1.45
CA VAL A 219 3.96 25.94 -2.50
C VAL A 219 5.26 26.66 -2.14
N ALA A 220 5.42 27.10 -0.88
CA ALA A 220 6.64 27.76 -0.42
C ALA A 220 7.86 26.82 -0.49
N ALA A 221 7.72 25.57 -0.09
CA ALA A 221 8.79 24.58 -0.18
C ALA A 221 9.20 24.29 -1.63
N VAL A 222 8.24 24.14 -2.55
CA VAL A 222 8.53 23.96 -3.98
C VAL A 222 9.20 25.18 -4.59
N LYS A 223 8.81 26.39 -4.18
CA LYS A 223 9.46 27.62 -4.63
C LYS A 223 10.94 27.65 -4.20
N ARG A 224 11.24 27.30 -2.95
CA ARG A 224 12.63 27.20 -2.47
C ARG A 224 13.41 26.16 -3.26
N LEU A 225 12.82 24.96 -3.46
CA LEU A 225 13.47 23.86 -4.16
C LEU A 225 13.86 24.19 -5.61
N TYR A 226 13.02 24.98 -6.29
CA TYR A 226 13.22 25.35 -7.69
C TYR A 226 13.79 26.76 -7.87
N ASP A 227 13.99 27.51 -6.78
CA ASP A 227 14.41 28.92 -6.82
C ASP A 227 13.54 29.74 -7.81
N ILE A 228 12.24 29.82 -7.53
CA ILE A 228 11.23 30.48 -8.35
C ILE A 228 10.26 31.31 -7.50
N THR A 229 9.60 32.28 -8.13
CA THR A 229 8.60 33.17 -7.52
C THR A 229 7.18 32.63 -7.72
N ASP A 230 6.18 33.21 -7.03
CA ASP A 230 4.77 32.90 -7.19
C ASP A 230 4.29 33.10 -8.62
N ASP A 231 4.73 34.20 -9.25
CA ASP A 231 4.36 34.49 -10.64
C ASP A 231 4.85 33.44 -11.62
N CYS A 232 5.98 32.77 -11.35
CA CYS A 232 6.50 31.69 -12.17
C CYS A 232 5.60 30.44 -12.10
N LEU A 233 5.09 30.09 -10.90
CA LEU A 233 4.21 28.94 -10.75
C LEU A 233 2.83 29.14 -11.36
N SER A 234 2.29 30.37 -11.26
CA SER A 234 0.99 30.73 -11.84
C SER A 234 1.06 31.06 -13.34
N ALA A 235 2.26 31.43 -13.85
CA ALA A 235 2.46 31.77 -15.26
C ALA A 235 1.94 30.68 -16.21
N GLN A 236 1.31 31.09 -17.32
CA GLN A 236 0.73 30.15 -18.30
C GLN A 236 1.77 29.49 -19.24
N ASN A 237 3.04 29.69 -19.01
CA ASN A 237 4.08 29.11 -19.84
C ASN A 237 4.20 27.57 -19.63
N ARG A 238 4.77 26.89 -20.64
CA ARG A 238 4.97 25.43 -20.67
C ARG A 238 6.44 25.02 -20.49
N GLU A 239 7.23 25.90 -19.89
CA GLU A 239 8.63 25.59 -19.59
C GLU A 239 8.73 24.29 -18.76
N ARG A 240 9.63 23.40 -19.18
CA ARG A 240 9.77 22.06 -18.59
C ARG A 240 10.01 22.11 -17.08
N ARG A 241 10.88 23.04 -16.62
CA ARG A 241 11.21 23.26 -15.21
C ARG A 241 9.98 23.65 -14.39
N LEU A 242 9.16 24.57 -14.90
CA LEU A 242 7.95 25.04 -14.22
C LEU A 242 6.81 24.01 -14.28
N CYS A 243 6.72 23.23 -15.36
CA CYS A 243 5.78 22.11 -15.43
C CYS A 243 6.12 21.02 -14.40
N GLU A 244 7.41 20.75 -14.19
CA GLU A 244 7.89 19.82 -13.18
C GLU A 244 7.61 20.35 -11.77
N ALA A 245 7.92 21.62 -11.48
CA ALA A 245 7.63 22.25 -10.19
C ALA A 245 6.13 22.20 -9.84
N ARG A 246 5.24 22.53 -10.80
CA ARG A 246 3.78 22.39 -10.61
C ARG A 246 3.36 20.94 -10.36
N GLY A 247 3.98 20.00 -11.07
CA GLY A 247 3.74 18.57 -10.88
C GLY A 247 4.15 18.08 -9.48
N LEU A 248 5.32 18.54 -8.99
CA LEU A 248 5.78 18.25 -7.63
C LEU A 248 4.91 18.91 -6.56
N ALA A 249 4.49 20.17 -6.76
CA ALA A 249 3.56 20.83 -5.85
C ALA A 249 2.22 20.05 -5.76
N ALA A 250 1.69 19.60 -6.90
CA ALA A 250 0.46 18.84 -6.94
C ALA A 250 0.63 17.45 -6.29
N TRP A 251 1.74 16.79 -6.52
CA TRP A 251 2.07 15.51 -5.88
C TRP A 251 2.22 15.68 -4.36
N ALA A 252 2.99 16.64 -3.90
CA ALA A 252 3.19 16.92 -2.47
C ALA A 252 1.87 17.32 -1.77
N THR A 253 1.00 18.07 -2.46
CA THR A 253 -0.33 18.41 -1.93
C THR A 253 -1.16 17.15 -1.70
N LEU A 254 -1.10 16.15 -2.60
CA LEU A 254 -1.86 14.90 -2.45
C LEU A 254 -1.26 13.93 -1.43
N GLU A 255 0.07 13.85 -1.37
CA GLU A 255 0.75 12.82 -0.59
C GLU A 255 1.16 13.27 0.80
N LEU A 256 1.59 14.54 0.93
CA LEU A 256 2.27 15.04 2.14
C LEU A 256 1.47 16.12 2.87
N SER A 257 0.40 16.69 2.27
CA SER A 257 -0.35 17.78 2.89
C SER A 257 -1.76 17.39 3.29
N GLY A 258 -2.36 18.18 4.18
CA GLY A 258 -3.79 18.13 4.51
C GLY A 258 -4.68 18.86 3.51
N GLY A 259 -4.10 19.56 2.54
CA GLY A 259 -4.82 20.37 1.56
C GLY A 259 -5.43 19.57 0.41
N LYS A 260 -6.31 20.20 -0.35
CA LYS A 260 -6.98 19.62 -1.51
C LYS A 260 -6.34 20.10 -2.81
N LEU A 261 -6.29 19.23 -3.82
CA LEU A 261 -5.79 19.61 -5.16
C LEU A 261 -6.59 20.76 -5.79
N THR A 262 -7.87 20.89 -5.46
CA THR A 262 -8.72 22.02 -5.89
C THR A 262 -8.29 23.34 -5.29
N GLU A 263 -7.75 23.35 -4.09
CA GLU A 263 -7.18 24.52 -3.43
C GLU A 263 -5.89 24.96 -4.11
N LEU A 264 -4.96 24.01 -4.35
CA LEU A 264 -3.76 24.27 -5.12
C LEU A 264 -4.08 24.79 -6.53
N ALA A 265 -5.07 24.19 -7.19
CA ALA A 265 -5.52 24.58 -8.52
C ALA A 265 -5.97 26.04 -8.55
N ARG A 266 -6.77 26.46 -7.57
CA ARG A 266 -7.22 27.86 -7.41
C ARG A 266 -6.02 28.79 -7.20
N LYS A 267 -5.07 28.40 -6.33
CA LYS A 267 -3.88 29.20 -6.05
C LYS A 267 -2.97 29.38 -7.26
N LEU A 268 -2.83 28.36 -8.09
CA LEU A 268 -1.99 28.39 -9.29
C LEU A 268 -2.73 28.86 -10.56
N GLY A 269 -4.00 29.21 -10.48
CA GLY A 269 -4.81 29.59 -11.66
C GLY A 269 -4.91 28.46 -12.68
N ARG A 270 -5.11 27.20 -12.23
CA ARG A 270 -5.12 26.00 -13.08
C ARG A 270 -6.35 25.17 -12.83
N GLU A 271 -6.71 24.35 -13.81
CA GLU A 271 -7.75 23.33 -13.65
C GLU A 271 -7.23 22.13 -12.83
N PRO A 272 -8.01 21.58 -11.89
CA PRO A 272 -7.63 20.40 -11.10
C PRO A 272 -7.25 19.20 -11.97
N SER A 273 -7.89 19.02 -13.12
CA SER A 273 -7.58 17.97 -14.11
C SER A 273 -6.16 18.10 -14.68
N THR A 274 -5.71 19.33 -14.93
CA THR A 274 -4.32 19.62 -15.36
C THR A 274 -3.31 19.20 -14.33
N LEU A 275 -3.57 19.50 -13.05
CA LEU A 275 -2.69 19.10 -11.95
C LEU A 275 -2.70 17.58 -11.74
N THR A 276 -3.84 16.93 -11.87
CA THR A 276 -3.93 15.46 -11.84
C THR A 276 -3.08 14.81 -12.95
N CYS A 277 -3.11 15.38 -14.15
CA CYS A 277 -2.24 14.92 -15.25
C CYS A 277 -0.75 15.17 -14.95
N ALA A 278 -0.41 16.27 -14.29
CA ALA A 278 0.96 16.57 -13.89
C ALA A 278 1.47 15.58 -12.84
N VAL A 279 0.67 15.23 -11.84
CA VAL A 279 0.97 14.17 -10.85
C VAL A 279 1.30 12.85 -11.55
N ARG A 280 0.44 12.40 -12.47
CA ARG A 280 0.68 11.16 -13.23
C ARG A 280 2.00 11.17 -14.01
N ARG A 281 2.44 12.34 -14.51
CA ARG A 281 3.74 12.47 -15.19
C ARG A 281 4.91 12.37 -14.21
N ILE A 282 4.82 12.97 -13.04
CA ILE A 282 5.81 12.82 -11.97
C ILE A 282 5.90 11.34 -11.58
N GLU A 283 4.79 10.71 -11.26
CA GLU A 283 4.71 9.32 -10.87
C GLU A 283 5.29 8.33 -11.89
N LYS A 284 5.14 8.62 -13.19
CA LYS A 284 5.75 7.78 -14.25
C LYS A 284 7.27 7.86 -14.31
N ARG A 285 7.85 8.93 -13.78
CA ARG A 285 9.30 9.16 -13.75
C ARG A 285 9.95 8.66 -12.47
N LEU A 286 9.18 8.40 -11.41
CA LEU A 286 9.65 7.86 -10.14
C LEU A 286 10.45 6.57 -10.35
N GLY A 287 11.60 6.46 -9.69
CA GLY A 287 12.52 5.32 -9.79
C GLY A 287 13.23 5.18 -11.15
N ARG A 288 13.02 6.15 -12.08
CA ARG A 288 13.66 6.19 -13.40
C ARG A 288 14.46 7.46 -13.65
N ASP A 289 14.27 8.46 -12.82
CA ASP A 289 14.91 9.77 -12.93
C ASP A 289 15.51 10.15 -11.58
N PRO A 290 16.80 9.84 -11.33
CA PRO A 290 17.45 10.07 -10.04
C PRO A 290 17.44 11.54 -9.61
N PHE A 291 17.44 12.49 -10.56
CA PHE A 291 17.36 13.93 -10.22
C PHE A 291 15.98 14.33 -9.72
N LEU A 292 14.92 13.69 -10.22
CA LEU A 292 13.57 13.91 -9.73
C LEU A 292 13.39 13.26 -8.35
N ASP A 293 13.92 12.06 -8.18
CA ASP A 293 13.84 11.31 -6.91
C ASP A 293 14.55 12.08 -5.78
N ASP A 294 15.75 12.67 -6.04
CA ASP A 294 16.45 13.54 -5.10
C ASP A 294 15.65 14.80 -4.74
N LYS A 295 15.04 15.45 -5.73
CA LYS A 295 14.18 16.63 -5.48
C LYS A 295 12.96 16.28 -4.62
N MET A 296 12.36 15.12 -4.84
CA MET A 296 11.20 14.65 -4.07
C MET A 296 11.59 14.38 -2.62
N GLU A 297 12.75 13.78 -2.39
CA GLU A 297 13.26 13.53 -1.05
C GLU A 297 13.58 14.80 -0.30
N ARG A 298 14.25 15.77 -0.95
CA ARG A 298 14.49 17.11 -0.37
C ARG A 298 13.20 17.83 -0.02
N LEU A 299 12.19 17.77 -0.91
CA LEU A 299 10.89 18.38 -0.65
C LEU A 299 10.19 17.74 0.54
N ARG A 300 10.27 16.39 0.66
CA ARG A 300 9.72 15.66 1.80
C ARG A 300 10.39 16.07 3.11
N CYS A 301 11.72 16.09 3.15
CA CYS A 301 12.49 16.52 4.32
C CYS A 301 12.18 17.96 4.74
N ASP A 302 12.03 18.88 3.78
CA ASP A 302 11.72 20.28 4.04
C ASP A 302 10.31 20.46 4.62
N LEU A 303 9.33 19.74 4.09
CA LEU A 303 7.95 19.77 4.59
C LEU A 303 7.81 19.16 5.97
N LEU A 304 8.52 18.07 6.27
CA LEU A 304 8.54 17.45 7.60
C LEU A 304 9.18 18.39 8.63
N LYS A 305 10.32 19.03 8.32
CA LYS A 305 10.97 20.00 9.20
C LYS A 305 10.09 21.22 9.49
N SER A 306 9.36 21.70 8.51
CA SER A 306 8.44 22.85 8.66
C SER A 306 7.28 22.52 9.61
N SER A 307 6.83 21.28 9.67
CA SER A 307 5.81 20.83 10.61
C SER A 307 6.32 20.76 12.05
N TYR A 308 7.61 20.49 12.28
CA TYR A 308 8.23 20.49 13.61
C TYR A 308 8.50 21.91 14.16
N GLN A 309 8.82 22.90 13.32
CA GLN A 309 9.13 24.26 13.78
C GLN A 309 7.89 25.03 14.28
N VAL A 310 6.69 24.67 13.85
CA VAL A 310 5.44 25.29 14.34
C VAL A 310 5.08 24.83 15.75
N LEU A 311 5.63 23.70 16.22
CA LEU A 311 5.37 23.16 17.57
C LEU A 311 6.33 23.73 18.64
N THR A 312 7.39 24.43 18.24
CA THR A 312 8.41 25.00 19.17
C THR A 312 8.41 26.51 19.20
N ALA A 313 7.49 27.19 18.55
CA ALA A 313 7.26 28.64 18.56
C ALA A 313 5.92 28.99 19.23
#